data_3b493df11281b971c7b5255a4c7a2a7d
#
_entry.id   3b493df11281b971c7b5255a4c7a2a7d
#
_cell.length_a   1.000
_cell.length_b   1.000
_cell.length_c   1.000
_cell.angle_alpha   90.00
_cell.angle_beta   90.00
_cell.angle_gamma   90.00
#
_symmetry.space_group_name_H-M   'P 1'
#
loop_
_entity.id
_entity.type
_entity.pdbx_description
1 polymer ?
#
loop_
_entity_poly.entity_id
_entity_poly.type
_entity_poly.pdbx_seq_one_letter_code
_entity_poly.pdbx_strand_id
1 'polypeptide(L)'
;EAGRKTGALIEAPGIYPNCTAKENMKRFALLKGADANSIDGILEFVGLGDVGNKKAGKFSLGMKQRLGIAVALLGDPEFLVLDEPVNGLDPAGMKEVRDLIVKLNKERGITVLISSHLLDELSKIVTRYGIINNGVLVDELGAAEIKARGECKLRIVADDAEKAAELLKNAVGEAAITVNGHAIEISVGAERSAELNKLLVQNGVAVSALYVTTDGLEKYFIERVGG
;
A
#
# COMPACT_ATOMS: atom_id res chain seq x y z
N GLU A 1 -11.82 -22.76 17.89
CA GLU A 1 -12.77 -21.63 17.67
C GLU A 1 -12.13 -20.50 16.84
N ALA A 2 -10.90 -20.07 17.14
CA ALA A 2 -10.24 -18.97 16.43
C ALA A 2 -10.09 -19.21 14.91
N GLY A 3 -9.79 -20.45 14.47
CA GLY A 3 -9.65 -20.78 13.06
C GLY A 3 -10.94 -20.67 12.23
N ARG A 4 -12.12 -20.72 12.85
CA ARG A 4 -13.40 -20.56 12.15
C ARG A 4 -13.71 -19.11 11.81
N LYS A 5 -13.10 -18.15 12.51
CA LYS A 5 -13.27 -16.71 12.32
C LYS A 5 -12.12 -16.07 11.53
N THR A 6 -11.23 -16.88 10.99
CA THR A 6 -10.07 -16.41 10.23
C THR A 6 -10.15 -16.91 8.79
N GLY A 7 -10.03 -15.97 7.85
CA GLY A 7 -9.80 -16.25 6.45
C GLY A 7 -8.33 -16.01 6.08
N ALA A 8 -7.81 -16.72 5.09
CA ALA A 8 -6.43 -16.49 4.64
C ALA A 8 -6.31 -16.64 3.14
N LEU A 9 -5.45 -15.83 2.54
CA LEU A 9 -4.93 -15.95 1.20
C LEU A 9 -3.41 -15.88 1.29
N ILE A 10 -2.76 -17.03 1.02
CA ILE A 10 -1.32 -17.16 1.10
C ILE A 10 -0.78 -17.28 -0.32
N GLU A 11 0.08 -16.34 -0.70
CA GLU A 11 0.67 -16.22 -2.05
C GLU A 11 -0.38 -16.24 -3.17
N ALA A 12 -0.37 -17.29 -4.00
CA ALA A 12 -1.28 -17.43 -5.13
C ALA A 12 -2.60 -18.11 -4.71
N PRO A 13 -3.74 -17.62 -5.21
CA PRO A 13 -5.02 -18.24 -4.91
C PRO A 13 -5.08 -19.67 -5.48
N GLY A 14 -5.28 -20.65 -4.60
CA GLY A 14 -5.42 -22.08 -4.94
C GLY A 14 -6.76 -22.38 -5.60
N ILE A 15 -7.04 -21.78 -6.78
CA ILE A 15 -8.29 -21.91 -7.51
C ILE A 15 -8.26 -23.04 -8.54
N TYR A 16 -9.42 -23.60 -8.86
CA TYR A 16 -9.60 -24.57 -9.91
C TYR A 16 -9.76 -23.86 -11.27
N PRO A 17 -8.76 -23.91 -12.18
CA PRO A 17 -8.74 -23.08 -13.38
C PRO A 17 -9.84 -23.45 -14.39
N ASN A 18 -10.29 -24.70 -14.38
CA ASN A 18 -11.35 -25.20 -15.27
C ASN A 18 -12.77 -24.97 -14.71
N CYS A 19 -12.89 -24.32 -13.55
CA CYS A 19 -14.14 -23.97 -12.91
C CYS A 19 -14.44 -22.48 -13.10
N THR A 20 -15.71 -22.10 -13.07
CA THR A 20 -16.14 -20.69 -12.97
C THR A 20 -15.85 -20.14 -11.57
N ALA A 21 -16.01 -18.83 -11.35
CA ALA A 21 -15.91 -18.24 -10.01
C ALA A 21 -16.91 -18.92 -9.05
N LYS A 22 -18.17 -19.05 -9.45
CA LYS A 22 -19.22 -19.65 -8.62
C LYS A 22 -18.95 -21.14 -8.33
N GLU A 23 -18.46 -21.91 -9.28
CA GLU A 23 -18.07 -23.31 -9.07
C GLU A 23 -16.90 -23.45 -8.10
N ASN A 24 -15.90 -22.56 -8.19
CA ASN A 24 -14.80 -22.47 -7.21
C ASN A 24 -15.36 -22.21 -5.81
N MET A 25 -16.16 -21.16 -5.65
CA MET A 25 -16.75 -20.79 -4.37
C MET A 25 -17.56 -21.93 -3.75
N LYS A 26 -18.39 -22.62 -4.53
CA LYS A 26 -19.17 -23.79 -4.06
C LYS A 26 -18.28 -24.90 -3.51
N ARG A 27 -17.17 -25.22 -4.20
CA ARG A 27 -16.22 -26.25 -3.75
C ARG A 27 -15.59 -25.89 -2.41
N PHE A 28 -15.11 -24.64 -2.28
CA PHE A 28 -14.51 -24.18 -1.05
C PHE A 28 -15.55 -24.01 0.08
N ALA A 29 -16.77 -23.59 -0.21
CA ALA A 29 -17.85 -23.52 0.78
C ALA A 29 -18.13 -24.93 1.35
N LEU A 30 -18.20 -25.95 0.52
CA LEU A 30 -18.38 -27.34 0.96
C LEU A 30 -17.22 -27.80 1.87
N LEU A 31 -15.97 -27.51 1.48
CA LEU A 31 -14.79 -27.87 2.27
C LEU A 31 -14.73 -27.16 3.63
N LYS A 32 -15.15 -25.91 3.68
CA LYS A 32 -15.18 -25.10 4.91
C LYS A 32 -16.44 -25.30 5.76
N GLY A 33 -17.46 -25.97 5.24
CA GLY A 33 -18.80 -26.04 5.87
C GLY A 33 -19.48 -24.67 5.91
N ALA A 34 -19.20 -23.79 4.95
CA ALA A 34 -19.76 -22.46 4.86
C ALA A 34 -21.09 -22.47 4.08
N ASP A 35 -21.96 -21.47 4.40
CA ASP A 35 -23.25 -21.33 3.73
C ASP A 35 -23.08 -20.95 2.26
N ALA A 36 -23.59 -21.81 1.36
CA ALA A 36 -23.54 -21.58 -0.08
C ALA A 36 -24.42 -20.39 -0.53
N ASN A 37 -25.40 -19.96 0.25
CA ASN A 37 -26.25 -18.83 -0.06
C ASN A 37 -25.49 -17.49 -0.03
N SER A 38 -24.37 -17.42 0.70
CA SER A 38 -23.51 -16.23 0.76
C SER A 38 -22.69 -15.99 -0.50
N ILE A 39 -22.56 -17.00 -1.38
CA ILE A 39 -21.61 -16.99 -2.53
C ILE A 39 -21.87 -15.83 -3.48
N ASP A 40 -23.12 -15.63 -3.91
CA ASP A 40 -23.42 -14.58 -4.89
C ASP A 40 -23.14 -13.19 -4.34
N GLY A 41 -23.51 -12.92 -3.08
CA GLY A 41 -23.21 -11.66 -2.41
C GLY A 41 -21.69 -11.44 -2.21
N ILE A 42 -20.92 -12.49 -1.93
CA ILE A 42 -19.46 -12.37 -1.83
C ILE A 42 -18.84 -12.08 -3.21
N LEU A 43 -19.27 -12.77 -4.25
CA LEU A 43 -18.78 -12.54 -5.62
C LEU A 43 -19.09 -11.13 -6.12
N GLU A 44 -20.27 -10.62 -5.84
CA GLU A 44 -20.65 -9.25 -6.14
C GLU A 44 -19.78 -8.25 -5.36
N PHE A 45 -19.58 -8.49 -4.07
CA PHE A 45 -18.75 -7.64 -3.21
C PHE A 45 -17.31 -7.51 -3.69
N VAL A 46 -16.69 -8.60 -4.17
CA VAL A 46 -15.33 -8.58 -4.72
C VAL A 46 -15.26 -8.17 -6.20
N GLY A 47 -16.39 -7.75 -6.80
CA GLY A 47 -16.45 -7.31 -8.20
C GLY A 47 -16.30 -8.44 -9.22
N LEU A 48 -16.80 -9.63 -8.89
CA LEU A 48 -16.83 -10.80 -9.76
C LEU A 48 -18.27 -11.33 -9.99
N GLY A 49 -19.31 -10.54 -9.70
CA GLY A 49 -20.69 -10.92 -9.91
C GLY A 49 -21.02 -11.15 -11.39
N ASP A 50 -20.54 -10.28 -12.28
CA ASP A 50 -20.87 -10.28 -13.72
C ASP A 50 -19.96 -11.14 -14.60
N VAL A 51 -19.03 -11.92 -14.03
CA VAL A 51 -18.09 -12.73 -14.82
C VAL A 51 -18.73 -13.96 -15.48
N GLY A 52 -19.97 -14.30 -15.10
CA GLY A 52 -20.78 -15.34 -15.68
C GLY A 52 -20.09 -16.71 -15.73
N ASN A 53 -20.11 -17.36 -16.91
CA ASN A 53 -19.55 -18.70 -17.12
C ASN A 53 -18.06 -18.69 -17.49
N LYS A 54 -17.35 -17.56 -17.41
CA LYS A 54 -15.93 -17.50 -17.70
C LYS A 54 -15.14 -18.35 -16.71
N LYS A 55 -14.29 -19.24 -17.23
CA LYS A 55 -13.46 -20.13 -16.39
C LYS A 55 -12.34 -19.32 -15.72
N ALA A 56 -12.03 -19.65 -14.46
CA ALA A 56 -11.03 -18.93 -13.66
C ALA A 56 -9.62 -18.96 -14.26
N GLY A 57 -9.29 -19.98 -15.05
CA GLY A 57 -8.04 -20.04 -15.80
C GLY A 57 -7.85 -18.89 -16.80
N LYS A 58 -8.96 -18.29 -17.28
CA LYS A 58 -8.97 -17.16 -18.22
C LYS A 58 -9.07 -15.79 -17.51
N PHE A 59 -9.03 -15.76 -16.18
CA PHE A 59 -9.05 -14.53 -15.40
C PHE A 59 -7.70 -13.81 -15.48
N SER A 60 -7.72 -12.48 -15.42
CA SER A 60 -6.50 -11.70 -15.14
C SER A 60 -5.96 -12.05 -13.74
N LEU A 61 -4.72 -11.72 -13.47
CA LEU A 61 -4.15 -11.98 -12.14
C LEU A 61 -4.95 -11.26 -11.03
N GLY A 62 -5.36 -10.02 -11.25
CA GLY A 62 -6.22 -9.29 -10.32
C GLY A 62 -7.59 -9.94 -10.10
N MET A 63 -8.22 -10.49 -11.15
CA MET A 63 -9.46 -11.27 -11.00
C MET A 63 -9.24 -12.55 -10.18
N LYS A 64 -8.11 -13.25 -10.40
CA LYS A 64 -7.74 -14.43 -9.61
C LYS A 64 -7.53 -14.08 -8.16
N GLN A 65 -6.84 -12.97 -7.89
CA GLN A 65 -6.58 -12.48 -6.55
C GLN A 65 -7.90 -12.15 -5.82
N ARG A 66 -8.81 -11.43 -6.48
CA ARG A 66 -10.14 -11.14 -5.93
C ARG A 66 -10.97 -12.40 -5.69
N LEU A 67 -10.84 -13.44 -6.53
CA LEU A 67 -11.47 -14.72 -6.27
C LEU A 67 -10.85 -15.44 -5.06
N GLY A 68 -9.53 -15.36 -4.87
CA GLY A 68 -8.84 -15.88 -3.69
C GLY A 68 -9.32 -15.18 -2.40
N ILE A 69 -9.46 -13.86 -2.43
CA ILE A 69 -10.06 -13.09 -1.32
C ILE A 69 -11.50 -13.53 -1.09
N ALA A 70 -12.30 -13.74 -2.15
CA ALA A 70 -13.68 -14.24 -2.02
C ALA A 70 -13.73 -15.60 -1.31
N VAL A 71 -12.82 -16.52 -1.64
CA VAL A 71 -12.70 -17.82 -0.95
C VAL A 71 -12.31 -17.64 0.52
N ALA A 72 -11.42 -16.68 0.83
CA ALA A 72 -11.03 -16.37 2.20
C ALA A 72 -12.22 -15.81 3.03
N LEU A 73 -13.16 -15.12 2.39
CA LEU A 73 -14.37 -14.57 3.02
C LEU A 73 -15.46 -15.61 3.32
N LEU A 74 -15.36 -16.84 2.80
CA LEU A 74 -16.31 -17.90 3.11
C LEU A 74 -16.27 -18.24 4.61
N GLY A 75 -17.45 -18.28 5.23
CA GLY A 75 -17.60 -18.53 6.68
C GLY A 75 -17.60 -17.26 7.52
N ASP A 76 -17.71 -16.09 6.86
CA ASP A 76 -17.86 -14.77 7.51
C ASP A 76 -16.76 -14.48 8.56
N PRO A 77 -15.48 -14.40 8.14
CA PRO A 77 -14.36 -14.20 9.04
C PRO A 77 -14.36 -12.79 9.66
N GLU A 78 -13.94 -12.69 10.91
CA GLU A 78 -13.66 -11.42 11.60
C GLU A 78 -12.21 -10.94 11.35
N PHE A 79 -11.32 -11.86 10.96
CA PHE A 79 -9.92 -11.61 10.72
C PHE A 79 -9.47 -12.20 9.38
N LEU A 80 -8.72 -11.45 8.60
CA LEU A 80 -8.23 -11.86 7.29
C LEU A 80 -6.70 -11.71 7.23
N VAL A 81 -6.03 -12.76 6.77
CA VAL A 81 -4.58 -12.75 6.51
C VAL A 81 -4.37 -12.78 5.01
N LEU A 82 -3.70 -11.76 4.48
CA LEU A 82 -3.39 -11.62 3.06
C LEU A 82 -1.88 -11.52 2.87
N ASP A 83 -1.30 -12.56 2.28
CA ASP A 83 0.12 -12.58 1.98
C ASP A 83 0.37 -12.07 0.56
N GLU A 84 1.10 -10.97 0.45
CA GLU A 84 1.45 -10.29 -0.82
C GLU A 84 0.25 -10.07 -1.78
N PRO A 85 -0.89 -9.53 -1.33
CA PRO A 85 -2.14 -9.54 -2.10
C PRO A 85 -2.09 -8.70 -3.39
N VAL A 86 -1.12 -7.79 -3.54
CA VAL A 86 -0.97 -6.92 -4.71
C VAL A 86 0.24 -7.27 -5.58
N ASN A 87 1.02 -8.29 -5.19
CA ASN A 87 2.25 -8.66 -5.89
C ASN A 87 1.97 -9.14 -7.32
N GLY A 88 2.75 -8.64 -8.28
CA GLY A 88 2.67 -9.01 -9.69
C GLY A 88 1.44 -8.45 -10.44
N LEU A 89 0.62 -7.63 -9.80
CA LEU A 89 -0.51 -6.97 -10.45
C LEU A 89 -0.05 -5.74 -11.24
N ASP A 90 -0.78 -5.42 -12.30
CA ASP A 90 -0.67 -4.13 -12.96
C ASP A 90 -1.25 -3.01 -12.08
N PRO A 91 -0.93 -1.72 -12.35
CA PRO A 91 -1.38 -0.61 -11.50
C PRO A 91 -2.90 -0.54 -11.28
N ALA A 92 -3.69 -0.93 -12.29
CA ALA A 92 -5.15 -0.96 -12.17
C ALA A 92 -5.61 -2.06 -11.23
N GLY A 93 -5.07 -3.28 -11.39
CA GLY A 93 -5.35 -4.42 -10.50
C GLY A 93 -4.90 -4.18 -9.05
N MET A 94 -3.74 -3.54 -8.85
CA MET A 94 -3.29 -3.13 -7.52
C MET A 94 -4.29 -2.19 -6.84
N LYS A 95 -4.78 -1.19 -7.57
CA LYS A 95 -5.80 -0.27 -7.07
C LYS A 95 -7.09 -0.99 -6.70
N GLU A 96 -7.60 -1.87 -7.58
CA GLU A 96 -8.83 -2.63 -7.33
C GLU A 96 -8.73 -3.50 -6.07
N VAL A 97 -7.61 -4.19 -5.87
CA VAL A 97 -7.39 -5.04 -4.67
C VAL A 97 -7.24 -4.19 -3.41
N ARG A 98 -6.55 -3.06 -3.46
CA ARG A 98 -6.45 -2.14 -2.32
C ARG A 98 -7.80 -1.58 -1.92
N ASP A 99 -8.58 -1.08 -2.90
CA ASP A 99 -9.90 -0.54 -2.66
C ASP A 99 -10.82 -1.60 -2.04
N LEU A 100 -10.72 -2.85 -2.49
CA LEU A 100 -11.43 -4.00 -1.91
C LEU A 100 -11.02 -4.23 -0.44
N ILE A 101 -9.73 -4.20 -0.11
CA ILE A 101 -9.24 -4.39 1.27
C ILE A 101 -9.78 -3.29 2.20
N VAL A 102 -9.71 -2.04 1.75
CA VAL A 102 -10.26 -0.90 2.50
C VAL A 102 -11.77 -1.07 2.71
N LYS A 103 -12.49 -1.51 1.68
CA LYS A 103 -13.93 -1.76 1.73
C LYS A 103 -14.30 -2.88 2.71
N LEU A 104 -13.53 -3.97 2.75
CA LEU A 104 -13.70 -5.06 3.72
C LEU A 104 -13.59 -4.58 5.16
N ASN A 105 -12.60 -3.75 5.45
CA ASN A 105 -12.44 -3.19 6.79
C ASN A 105 -13.55 -2.21 7.15
N LYS A 106 -13.87 -1.25 6.25
CA LYS A 106 -14.82 -0.18 6.55
C LYS A 106 -16.28 -0.64 6.58
N GLU A 107 -16.68 -1.49 5.63
CA GLU A 107 -18.09 -1.89 5.48
C GLU A 107 -18.44 -3.17 6.23
N ARG A 108 -17.46 -4.08 6.43
CA ARG A 108 -17.69 -5.35 7.13
C ARG A 108 -17.00 -5.46 8.48
N GLY A 109 -16.21 -4.46 8.89
CA GLY A 109 -15.50 -4.46 10.17
C GLY A 109 -14.42 -5.53 10.28
N ILE A 110 -13.97 -6.12 9.16
CA ILE A 110 -12.96 -7.18 9.15
C ILE A 110 -11.60 -6.57 9.45
N THR A 111 -10.89 -7.12 10.44
CA THR A 111 -9.49 -6.79 10.67
C THR A 111 -8.62 -7.52 9.64
N VAL A 112 -7.76 -6.78 8.92
CA VAL A 112 -6.93 -7.36 7.86
C VAL A 112 -5.45 -7.23 8.23
N LEU A 113 -4.75 -8.36 8.26
CA LEU A 113 -3.29 -8.44 8.33
C LEU A 113 -2.75 -8.65 6.92
N ILE A 114 -1.82 -7.79 6.50
CA ILE A 114 -1.24 -7.82 5.15
C ILE A 114 0.27 -7.91 5.27
N SER A 115 0.90 -8.84 4.55
CA SER A 115 2.33 -8.79 4.27
C SER A 115 2.56 -8.12 2.90
N SER A 116 3.61 -7.35 2.76
CA SER A 116 4.09 -6.85 1.47
C SER A 116 5.52 -6.33 1.56
N HIS A 117 6.25 -6.45 0.47
CA HIS A 117 7.53 -5.79 0.26
C HIS A 117 7.38 -4.43 -0.45
N LEU A 118 6.18 -4.07 -0.90
CA LEU A 118 5.87 -2.81 -1.58
C LEU A 118 5.39 -1.77 -0.56
N LEU A 119 6.32 -1.12 0.14
CA LEU A 119 6.03 -0.20 1.24
C LEU A 119 5.12 0.96 0.83
N ASP A 120 5.31 1.51 -0.38
CA ASP A 120 4.48 2.58 -0.93
C ASP A 120 3.01 2.17 -1.10
N GLU A 121 2.78 0.92 -1.50
CA GLU A 121 1.42 0.40 -1.68
C GLU A 121 0.75 0.14 -0.33
N LEU A 122 1.51 -0.40 0.65
CA LEU A 122 1.03 -0.57 2.02
C LEU A 122 0.64 0.76 2.66
N SER A 123 1.46 1.79 2.49
CA SER A 123 1.26 3.11 3.13
C SER A 123 -0.09 3.76 2.80
N LYS A 124 -0.72 3.33 1.70
CA LYS A 124 -2.01 3.86 1.22
C LYS A 124 -3.22 3.27 1.96
N ILE A 125 -3.07 2.10 2.60
CA ILE A 125 -4.21 1.35 3.13
C ILE A 125 -4.09 0.94 4.60
N VAL A 126 -2.86 0.83 5.13
CA VAL A 126 -2.66 0.33 6.49
C VAL A 126 -2.84 1.43 7.54
N THR A 127 -3.27 1.02 8.72
CA THR A 127 -3.42 1.89 9.90
C THR A 127 -2.30 1.67 10.92
N ARG A 128 -1.68 0.49 10.92
CA ARG A 128 -0.57 0.09 11.79
C ARG A 128 0.45 -0.73 11.01
N TYR A 129 1.71 -0.64 11.41
CA TYR A 129 2.81 -1.42 10.87
C TYR A 129 3.42 -2.29 11.96
N GLY A 130 3.75 -3.52 11.61
CA GLY A 130 4.63 -4.38 12.39
C GLY A 130 5.88 -4.67 11.56
N ILE A 131 7.05 -4.36 12.07
CA ILE A 131 8.33 -4.63 11.43
C ILE A 131 8.92 -5.91 12.01
N ILE A 132 9.11 -6.91 11.14
CA ILE A 132 9.69 -8.20 11.53
C ILE A 132 11.09 -8.32 10.93
N ASN A 133 12.05 -8.67 11.78
CA ASN A 133 13.42 -8.99 11.37
C ASN A 133 13.86 -10.30 12.03
N ASN A 134 14.38 -11.26 11.26
CA ASN A 134 14.83 -12.57 11.73
C ASN A 134 13.80 -13.30 12.62
N GLY A 135 12.50 -13.21 12.27
CA GLY A 135 11.43 -13.88 13.00
C GLY A 135 10.99 -13.18 14.30
N VAL A 136 11.55 -11.99 14.59
CA VAL A 136 11.21 -11.19 15.76
C VAL A 136 10.47 -9.93 15.34
N LEU A 137 9.37 -9.59 16.00
CA LEU A 137 8.72 -8.30 15.87
C LEU A 137 9.59 -7.22 16.53
N VAL A 138 10.30 -6.45 15.73
CA VAL A 138 11.27 -5.45 16.23
C VAL A 138 10.62 -4.10 16.52
N ASP A 139 9.50 -3.80 15.86
CA ASP A 139 8.77 -2.57 16.13
C ASP A 139 7.29 -2.68 15.71
N GLU A 140 6.44 -1.90 16.38
CA GLU A 140 5.02 -1.75 16.06
C GLU A 140 4.60 -0.29 16.19
N LEU A 141 4.05 0.31 15.12
CA LEU A 141 3.70 1.73 15.13
C LEU A 141 2.50 2.05 14.24
N GLY A 142 1.81 3.13 14.57
CA GLY A 142 0.70 3.66 13.80
C GLY A 142 1.15 4.35 12.50
N ALA A 143 0.33 4.30 11.45
CA ALA A 143 0.62 5.00 10.20
C ALA A 143 0.75 6.54 10.40
N ALA A 144 0.00 7.11 11.34
CA ALA A 144 0.11 8.51 11.70
C ALA A 144 1.47 8.85 12.35
N GLU A 145 2.02 7.92 13.15
CA GLU A 145 3.33 8.10 13.80
C GLU A 145 4.46 8.08 12.77
N ILE A 146 4.39 7.19 11.78
CA ILE A 146 5.36 7.16 10.68
C ILE A 146 5.30 8.47 9.88
N LYS A 147 4.09 8.94 9.56
CA LYS A 147 3.92 10.22 8.85
C LYS A 147 4.46 11.40 9.66
N ALA A 148 4.30 11.37 10.98
CA ALA A 148 4.82 12.41 11.86
C ALA A 148 6.35 12.33 12.05
N ARG A 149 6.92 11.13 11.98
CA ARG A 149 8.39 10.89 12.07
C ARG A 149 9.08 11.04 10.73
N GLY A 150 8.36 10.84 9.62
CA GLY A 150 8.88 11.07 8.28
C GLY A 150 9.20 12.56 8.14
N GLU A 151 10.48 12.89 8.06
CA GLU A 151 10.91 14.22 7.67
C GLU A 151 10.32 14.50 6.29
N CYS A 152 9.28 15.34 6.24
CA CYS A 152 8.84 15.91 4.97
C CYS A 152 10.02 16.70 4.41
N LYS A 153 10.63 16.17 3.36
CA LYS A 153 11.67 16.88 2.63
C LYS A 153 11.05 17.57 1.42
N LEU A 154 11.40 18.81 1.26
CA LEU A 154 11.11 19.53 0.02
C LEU A 154 12.25 19.26 -0.96
N ARG A 155 11.93 18.65 -2.09
CA ARG A 155 12.91 18.45 -3.17
C ARG A 155 12.69 19.48 -4.26
N ILE A 156 13.77 20.20 -4.55
CA ILE A 156 13.82 21.29 -5.54
C ILE A 156 14.83 20.91 -6.61
N VAL A 157 14.42 20.97 -7.86
CA VAL A 157 15.32 20.81 -9.02
C VAL A 157 15.49 22.18 -9.67
N ALA A 158 16.73 22.66 -9.71
CA ALA A 158 17.07 23.98 -10.24
C ALA A 158 18.19 23.88 -11.29
N ASP A 159 18.26 24.87 -12.16
CA ASP A 159 19.30 25.01 -13.17
C ASP A 159 20.68 25.25 -12.52
N ASP A 160 20.73 26.05 -11.47
CA ASP A 160 21.91 26.34 -10.67
C ASP A 160 21.68 25.89 -9.21
N ALA A 161 22.01 24.64 -8.93
CA ALA A 161 21.79 24.04 -7.63
C ALA A 161 22.70 24.61 -6.53
N GLU A 162 23.92 25.08 -6.88
CA GLU A 162 24.86 25.64 -5.93
C GLU A 162 24.36 27.01 -5.45
N LYS A 163 23.98 27.90 -6.37
CA LYS A 163 23.38 29.18 -6.06
C LYS A 163 22.06 29.05 -5.30
N ALA A 164 21.22 28.08 -5.73
CA ALA A 164 19.99 27.80 -5.02
C ALA A 164 20.22 27.34 -3.59
N ALA A 165 21.18 26.44 -3.36
CA ALA A 165 21.52 25.96 -2.02
C ALA A 165 22.03 27.07 -1.12
N GLU A 166 22.85 27.99 -1.65
CA GLU A 166 23.36 29.13 -0.88
C GLU A 166 22.20 30.06 -0.44
N LEU A 167 21.27 30.39 -1.33
CA LEU A 167 20.09 31.19 -1.01
C LEU A 167 19.20 30.52 0.04
N LEU A 168 19.01 29.19 -0.10
CA LEU A 168 18.18 28.41 0.80
C LEU A 168 18.83 28.21 2.17
N LYS A 169 20.16 28.10 2.27
CA LYS A 169 20.90 28.05 3.54
C LYS A 169 20.61 29.26 4.41
N ASN A 170 20.57 30.43 3.80
CA ASN A 170 20.25 31.68 4.51
C ASN A 170 18.79 31.72 5.02
N ALA A 171 17.88 31.04 4.36
CA ALA A 171 16.45 31.04 4.70
C ALA A 171 16.04 29.92 5.69
N VAL A 172 16.71 28.75 5.67
CA VAL A 172 16.30 27.57 6.45
C VAL A 172 17.41 27.01 7.37
N GLY A 173 18.63 27.50 7.26
CA GLY A 173 19.79 26.99 7.99
C GLY A 173 20.55 25.89 7.23
N GLU A 174 21.84 25.78 7.52
CA GLU A 174 22.76 24.90 6.77
C GLU A 174 22.50 23.38 6.99
N ALA A 175 22.12 23.01 8.22
CA ALA A 175 21.90 21.60 8.59
C ALA A 175 20.68 20.95 7.93
N ALA A 176 19.81 21.75 7.31
CA ALA A 176 18.57 21.28 6.71
C ALA A 176 18.68 20.97 5.21
N ILE A 177 19.86 21.13 4.59
CA ILE A 177 20.04 21.08 3.12
C ILE A 177 21.03 20.00 2.71
N THR A 178 20.62 19.20 1.72
CA THR A 178 21.49 18.25 1.02
C THR A 178 21.41 18.52 -0.48
N VAL A 179 22.55 18.61 -1.16
CA VAL A 179 22.64 18.82 -2.62
C VAL A 179 23.10 17.55 -3.32
N ASN A 180 22.30 17.09 -4.30
CA ASN A 180 22.59 15.92 -5.12
C ASN A 180 22.44 16.27 -6.61
N GLY A 181 23.53 16.67 -7.27
CA GLY A 181 23.51 17.14 -8.65
C GLY A 181 22.68 18.41 -8.80
N HIS A 182 21.65 18.37 -9.65
CA HIS A 182 20.70 19.48 -9.83
C HIS A 182 19.54 19.50 -8.81
N ALA A 183 19.48 18.51 -7.92
CA ALA A 183 18.43 18.40 -6.93
C ALA A 183 18.91 18.83 -5.53
N ILE A 184 18.11 19.60 -4.84
CA ILE A 184 18.33 20.06 -3.49
C ILE A 184 17.21 19.48 -2.62
N GLU A 185 17.57 18.82 -1.53
CA GLU A 185 16.63 18.31 -0.52
C GLU A 185 16.73 19.16 0.72
N ILE A 186 15.58 19.60 1.24
CA ILE A 186 15.48 20.47 2.39
C ILE A 186 14.53 19.84 3.41
N SER A 187 15.00 19.67 4.66
CA SER A 187 14.18 19.19 5.78
C SER A 187 13.35 20.36 6.35
N VAL A 188 12.30 20.73 5.60
CA VAL A 188 11.33 21.77 6.02
C VAL A 188 9.92 21.33 5.64
N GLY A 189 8.91 21.88 6.35
CA GLY A 189 7.52 21.58 6.06
C GLY A 189 7.07 22.06 4.68
N ALA A 190 6.10 21.35 4.11
CA ALA A 190 5.53 21.62 2.78
C ALA A 190 4.93 23.04 2.65
N GLU A 191 4.51 23.62 3.77
CA GLU A 191 3.92 24.96 3.87
C GLU A 191 4.88 26.07 3.42
N ARG A 192 6.19 25.82 3.52
CA ARG A 192 7.20 26.80 3.09
C ARG A 192 7.55 26.73 1.60
N SER A 193 6.99 25.77 0.86
CA SER A 193 7.32 25.56 -0.56
C SER A 193 7.12 26.80 -1.43
N ALA A 194 6.00 27.52 -1.24
CA ALA A 194 5.70 28.72 -2.01
C ALA A 194 6.67 29.88 -1.70
N GLU A 195 7.03 30.05 -0.42
CA GLU A 195 8.01 31.04 0.04
C GLU A 195 9.39 30.79 -0.58
N LEU A 196 9.88 29.55 -0.47
CA LEU A 196 11.20 29.17 -0.95
C LEU A 196 11.29 29.21 -2.49
N ASN A 197 10.25 28.79 -3.20
CA ASN A 197 10.18 28.95 -4.64
C ASN A 197 10.26 30.41 -5.07
N LYS A 198 9.48 31.29 -4.41
CA LYS A 198 9.52 32.73 -4.68
C LYS A 198 10.92 33.31 -4.44
N LEU A 199 11.58 32.93 -3.36
CA LEU A 199 12.95 33.34 -3.06
C LEU A 199 13.91 33.00 -4.21
N LEU A 200 13.88 31.76 -4.71
CA LEU A 200 14.75 31.29 -5.77
C LEU A 200 14.51 32.04 -7.08
N VAL A 201 13.25 32.12 -7.52
CA VAL A 201 12.88 32.78 -8.77
C VAL A 201 13.20 34.27 -8.75
N GLN A 202 12.99 34.98 -7.62
CA GLN A 202 13.34 36.41 -7.47
C GLN A 202 14.84 36.67 -7.54
N ASN A 203 15.67 35.66 -7.20
CA ASN A 203 17.12 35.74 -7.28
C ASN A 203 17.69 35.13 -8.60
N GLY A 204 16.83 34.90 -9.61
CA GLY A 204 17.24 34.47 -10.93
C GLY A 204 17.66 33.01 -11.01
N VAL A 205 17.12 32.15 -10.16
CA VAL A 205 17.27 30.68 -10.25
C VAL A 205 16.01 30.11 -10.88
N ALA A 206 16.14 29.36 -11.98
CA ALA A 206 15.03 28.67 -12.63
C ALA A 206 14.74 27.34 -11.94
N VAL A 207 13.53 27.22 -11.37
CA VAL A 207 13.07 25.99 -10.70
C VAL A 207 12.30 25.13 -11.69
N SER A 208 12.85 23.96 -12.02
CA SER A 208 12.25 22.99 -12.95
C SER A 208 11.23 22.07 -12.27
N ALA A 209 11.43 21.76 -11.01
CA ALA A 209 10.49 20.98 -10.20
C ALA A 209 10.60 21.34 -8.71
N LEU A 210 9.46 21.29 -8.01
CA LEU A 210 9.38 21.47 -6.57
C LEU A 210 8.27 20.55 -6.06
N TYR A 211 8.63 19.59 -5.21
CA TYR A 211 7.67 18.63 -4.67
C TYR A 211 8.13 18.11 -3.31
N VAL A 212 7.15 17.65 -2.54
CA VAL A 212 7.40 17.06 -1.21
C VAL A 212 7.70 15.58 -1.38
N THR A 213 8.83 15.13 -0.84
CA THR A 213 9.16 13.72 -0.67
C THR A 213 8.95 13.32 0.77
N THR A 214 8.36 12.17 0.98
CA THR A 214 8.23 11.55 2.30
C THR A 214 9.09 10.29 2.30
N ASP A 215 10.36 10.41 2.66
CA ASP A 215 11.28 9.26 2.80
C ASP A 215 10.97 8.40 4.04
N GLY A 216 9.85 8.68 4.74
CA GLY A 216 9.63 8.25 6.10
C GLY A 216 9.60 6.74 6.31
N LEU A 217 8.82 5.99 5.51
CA LEU A 217 8.60 4.56 5.78
C LEU A 217 9.78 3.69 5.32
N GLU A 218 10.30 3.93 4.12
CA GLU A 218 11.40 3.12 3.57
C GLU A 218 12.69 3.32 4.39
N LYS A 219 13.05 4.57 4.69
CA LYS A 219 14.20 4.90 5.54
C LYS A 219 14.05 4.30 6.92
N TYR A 220 12.89 4.47 7.54
CA TYR A 220 12.59 3.89 8.86
C TYR A 220 12.73 2.37 8.85
N PHE A 221 12.21 1.71 7.81
CA PHE A 221 12.33 0.26 7.64
C PHE A 221 13.79 -0.17 7.52
N ILE A 222 14.58 0.50 6.66
CA ILE A 222 16.00 0.18 6.46
C ILE A 222 16.79 0.33 7.78
N GLU A 223 16.55 1.38 8.54
CA GLU A 223 17.20 1.61 9.84
C GLU A 223 16.88 0.52 10.88
N ARG A 224 15.70 -0.10 10.81
CA ARG A 224 15.27 -1.16 11.76
C ARG A 224 15.66 -2.56 11.33
N VAL A 225 15.82 -2.80 10.04
CA VAL A 225 16.13 -4.12 9.47
C VAL A 225 17.60 -4.23 9.07
N GLY A 226 18.26 -3.12 8.74
CA GLY A 226 19.63 -3.07 8.24
C GLY A 226 20.72 -2.93 9.31
N GLY A 227 20.38 -2.98 10.60
CA GLY A 227 21.33 -2.91 11.73
C GLY A 227 21.75 -4.28 12.25
#